data_1e85bf471507173e307123de4cf08e40
#
_entry.id   1e85bf471507173e307123de4cf08e40
#
_cell.length_a   1.000
_cell.length_b   1.000
_cell.length_c   1.000
_cell.angle_alpha   90.00
_cell.angle_beta   90.00
_cell.angle_gamma   90.00
#
_symmetry.space_group_name_H-M   'P 1'
#
loop_
_entity.id
_entity.type
_entity.pdbx_description
1 polymer ?
#
loop_
_entity_poly.entity_id
_entity_poly.type
_entity_poly.pdbx_seq_one_letter_code
_entity_poly.pdbx_strand_id
1 'polypeptide(L)'
;MKKYTKIHKLSDNKFLNLFKLDALTDSGRSFDYFFVSRRKAEEIKLLTGDSAAEGVVIYPILKDDPEKIVMIRQYRYPLGDHLYELPAGLIDAGETPDIAAIREMKEETGLTFEVYAEGDEAYRRPFFMGAGFTDESCNAVFGYASGTISRDELED
;
A
#
# COMPACT_ATOMS: atom_id res chain seq x y z
N MET A 1 -17.95 -18.70 -10.17
CA MET A 1 -17.63 -19.98 -9.47
C MET A 1 -16.46 -19.72 -8.53
N LYS A 2 -16.52 -20.14 -7.25
CA LYS A 2 -15.38 -20.02 -6.35
C LYS A 2 -14.21 -20.86 -6.90
N LYS A 3 -13.01 -20.25 -6.92
CA LYS A 3 -11.77 -20.89 -7.39
C LYS A 3 -10.98 -21.56 -6.26
N TYR A 4 -11.60 -21.84 -5.14
CA TYR A 4 -11.02 -22.52 -3.99
C TYR A 4 -12.10 -23.25 -3.17
N THR A 5 -11.69 -24.26 -2.39
CA THR A 5 -12.57 -25.02 -1.49
C THR A 5 -12.35 -24.69 -0.03
N LYS A 6 -11.12 -24.38 0.37
CA LYS A 6 -10.76 -24.12 1.77
C LYS A 6 -9.65 -23.08 1.88
N ILE A 7 -9.66 -22.35 3.00
CA ILE A 7 -8.62 -21.39 3.38
C ILE A 7 -8.02 -21.87 4.70
N HIS A 8 -6.69 -21.87 4.77
CA HIS A 8 -5.95 -22.23 5.96
C HIS A 8 -5.07 -21.05 6.39
N LYS A 9 -5.19 -20.58 7.62
CA LYS A 9 -4.25 -19.64 8.22
C LYS A 9 -3.06 -20.46 8.74
N LEU A 10 -1.85 -20.18 8.24
CA LEU A 10 -0.64 -20.95 8.55
C LEU A 10 0.27 -20.28 9.57
N SER A 11 0.11 -18.98 9.83
CA SER A 11 0.86 -18.25 10.84
C SER A 11 -0.06 -17.39 11.70
N ASP A 12 0.42 -16.97 12.87
CA ASP A 12 -0.29 -16.08 13.77
C ASP A 12 0.65 -14.95 14.20
N ASN A 13 0.88 -14.01 13.31
CA ASN A 13 1.74 -12.84 13.51
C ASN A 13 0.88 -11.58 13.61
N LYS A 14 1.33 -10.62 14.42
CA LYS A 14 0.63 -9.35 14.63
C LYS A 14 0.46 -8.54 13.33
N PHE A 15 1.47 -8.59 12.44
CA PHE A 15 1.55 -7.66 11.30
C PHE A 15 1.25 -8.32 9.95
N LEU A 16 1.61 -9.59 9.76
CA LEU A 16 1.52 -10.25 8.47
C LEU A 16 1.33 -11.74 8.66
N ASN A 17 0.29 -12.31 8.05
CA ASN A 17 -0.03 -13.72 8.18
C ASN A 17 0.05 -14.45 6.84
N LEU A 18 0.58 -15.67 6.88
CA LEU A 18 0.61 -16.58 5.74
C LEU A 18 -0.69 -17.39 5.68
N PHE A 19 -1.26 -17.46 4.50
CA PHE A 19 -2.44 -18.27 4.18
C PHE A 19 -2.15 -19.26 3.07
N LYS A 20 -2.86 -20.40 3.11
CA LYS A 20 -2.91 -21.38 2.02
C LYS A 20 -4.35 -21.55 1.55
N LEU A 21 -4.56 -21.63 0.26
CA LEU A 21 -5.83 -22.02 -0.35
C LEU A 21 -5.71 -23.44 -0.90
N ASP A 22 -6.75 -24.24 -0.72
CA ASP A 22 -7.02 -25.38 -1.57
C ASP A 22 -7.69 -24.83 -2.85
N ALA A 23 -6.84 -24.36 -3.77
CA ALA A 23 -7.26 -23.64 -4.98
C ALA A 23 -7.71 -24.61 -6.10
N LEU A 24 -8.50 -24.12 -7.03
CA LEU A 24 -9.03 -24.90 -8.15
C LEU A 24 -8.68 -24.24 -9.50
N THR A 25 -8.18 -25.04 -10.43
CA THR A 25 -8.06 -24.66 -11.83
C THR A 25 -9.43 -24.57 -12.50
N ASP A 26 -9.52 -24.03 -13.71
CA ASP A 26 -10.76 -24.02 -14.50
C ASP A 26 -11.26 -25.44 -14.82
N SER A 27 -10.36 -26.41 -14.91
CA SER A 27 -10.70 -27.84 -15.09
C SER A 27 -11.08 -28.56 -13.79
N GLY A 28 -11.12 -27.84 -12.63
CA GLY A 28 -11.48 -28.42 -11.34
C GLY A 28 -10.33 -29.16 -10.61
N ARG A 29 -9.10 -29.14 -11.13
CA ARG A 29 -7.95 -29.73 -10.46
C ARG A 29 -7.53 -28.88 -9.27
N SER A 30 -7.37 -29.50 -8.10
CA SER A 30 -6.90 -28.83 -6.89
C SER A 30 -5.39 -28.63 -6.90
N PHE A 31 -4.93 -27.52 -6.30
CA PHE A 31 -3.52 -27.22 -6.03
C PHE A 31 -3.41 -26.25 -4.83
N ASP A 32 -2.25 -26.28 -4.17
CA ASP A 32 -1.95 -25.38 -3.06
C ASP A 32 -1.54 -23.98 -3.60
N TYR A 33 -2.23 -22.94 -3.14
CA TYR A 33 -1.86 -21.55 -3.44
C TYR A 33 -1.56 -20.80 -2.14
N PHE A 34 -0.44 -20.10 -2.07
CA PHE A 34 0.01 -19.38 -0.89
C PHE A 34 -0.03 -17.87 -1.11
N PHE A 35 -0.48 -17.16 -0.10
CA PHE A 35 -0.45 -15.70 -0.08
C PHE A 35 -0.29 -15.17 1.34
N VAL A 36 0.08 -13.90 1.48
CA VAL A 36 0.18 -13.20 2.76
C VAL A 36 -0.84 -12.07 2.84
N SER A 37 -1.30 -11.77 4.05
CA SER A 37 -2.21 -10.65 4.30
C SER A 37 -1.91 -9.98 5.64
N ARG A 38 -2.07 -8.66 5.72
CA ARG A 38 -2.07 -7.88 6.95
C ARG A 38 -3.40 -7.96 7.70
N ARG A 39 -4.45 -8.39 7.00
CA ARG A 39 -5.81 -8.47 7.53
C ARG A 39 -5.99 -9.69 8.43
N LYS A 40 -6.95 -9.63 9.32
CA LYS A 40 -7.41 -10.81 10.05
C LYS A 40 -8.00 -11.84 9.09
N ALA A 41 -8.04 -13.11 9.53
CA ALA A 41 -8.48 -14.21 8.67
C ALA A 41 -9.89 -14.03 8.12
N GLU A 42 -10.79 -13.44 8.89
CA GLU A 42 -12.17 -13.14 8.52
C GLU A 42 -12.34 -11.90 7.64
N GLU A 43 -11.29 -11.05 7.56
CA GLU A 43 -11.30 -9.76 6.89
C GLU A 43 -10.52 -9.76 5.56
N ILE A 44 -9.86 -10.87 5.20
CA ILE A 44 -9.11 -10.95 3.93
C ILE A 44 -10.00 -10.63 2.73
N LYS A 45 -9.48 -9.91 1.75
CA LYS A 45 -10.25 -9.43 0.58
C LYS A 45 -10.93 -10.55 -0.21
N LEU A 46 -10.31 -11.73 -0.24
CA LEU A 46 -10.89 -12.92 -0.85
C LEU A 46 -12.26 -13.32 -0.26
N LEU A 47 -12.48 -13.07 1.02
CA LEU A 47 -13.74 -13.37 1.73
C LEU A 47 -14.73 -12.22 1.68
N THR A 48 -14.24 -11.01 1.89
CA THR A 48 -15.09 -9.83 2.05
C THR A 48 -15.45 -9.17 0.73
N GLY A 49 -14.60 -9.30 -0.30
CA GLY A 49 -14.71 -8.53 -1.53
C GLY A 49 -14.41 -7.04 -1.34
N ASP A 50 -13.92 -6.66 -0.16
CA ASP A 50 -13.55 -5.29 0.15
C ASP A 50 -12.41 -4.83 -0.76
N SER A 51 -12.55 -3.66 -1.38
CA SER A 51 -11.55 -3.05 -2.25
C SER A 51 -10.80 -1.89 -1.59
N ALA A 52 -11.08 -1.56 -0.32
CA ALA A 52 -10.41 -0.48 0.37
C ALA A 52 -8.90 -0.73 0.44
N ALA A 53 -8.12 0.32 0.22
CA ALA A 53 -6.67 0.28 0.31
C ALA A 53 -6.21 0.24 1.77
N GLU A 54 -5.11 -0.45 2.03
CA GLU A 54 -4.43 -0.45 3.31
C GLU A 54 -3.46 0.73 3.45
N GLY A 55 -3.00 1.28 2.33
CA GLY A 55 -2.00 2.34 2.32
C GLY A 55 -2.15 3.31 1.17
N VAL A 56 -1.25 4.29 1.18
CA VAL A 56 -1.08 5.27 0.11
C VAL A 56 0.33 5.20 -0.45
N VAL A 57 0.46 5.45 -1.75
CA VAL A 57 1.72 5.76 -2.42
C VAL A 57 1.58 7.17 -3.00
N ILE A 58 2.51 8.03 -2.67
CA ILE A 58 2.40 9.46 -2.95
C ILE A 58 3.31 9.82 -4.13
N TYR A 59 2.77 10.54 -5.11
CA TYR A 59 3.54 11.09 -6.22
C TYR A 59 3.70 12.60 -6.05
N PRO A 60 4.74 13.07 -5.34
CA PRO A 60 4.88 14.45 -4.94
C PRO A 60 5.76 15.22 -5.94
N ILE A 61 5.15 16.04 -6.77
CA ILE A 61 5.84 16.96 -7.68
C ILE A 61 6.32 18.16 -6.85
N LEU A 62 7.58 18.55 -7.02
CA LEU A 62 8.11 19.72 -6.33
C LEU A 62 7.50 21.00 -6.92
N LYS A 63 6.83 21.81 -6.08
CA LYS A 63 6.03 22.96 -6.52
C LYS A 63 6.87 24.03 -7.24
N ASP A 64 8.10 24.22 -6.77
CA ASP A 64 9.04 25.23 -7.32
C ASP A 64 9.87 24.70 -8.50
N ASP A 65 9.84 23.39 -8.77
CA ASP A 65 10.54 22.73 -9.87
C ASP A 65 9.76 21.50 -10.35
N PRO A 66 8.73 21.69 -11.20
CA PRO A 66 7.84 20.60 -11.61
C PRO A 66 8.49 19.47 -12.44
N GLU A 67 9.74 19.62 -12.82
CA GLU A 67 10.51 18.53 -13.46
C GLU A 67 11.07 17.53 -12.43
N LYS A 68 10.91 17.81 -11.13
CA LYS A 68 11.40 16.99 -10.04
C LYS A 68 10.26 16.42 -9.18
N ILE A 69 10.47 15.22 -8.68
CA ILE A 69 9.65 14.58 -7.66
C ILE A 69 10.45 14.37 -6.38
N VAL A 70 9.74 14.27 -5.26
CA VAL A 70 10.37 13.91 -4.00
C VAL A 70 10.40 12.38 -3.87
N MET A 71 11.54 11.84 -3.47
CA MET A 71 11.70 10.42 -3.15
C MET A 71 12.38 10.27 -1.80
N ILE A 72 12.07 9.21 -1.09
CA ILE A 72 12.74 8.80 0.13
C ILE A 72 13.78 7.71 -0.17
N ARG A 73 14.77 7.55 0.71
CA ARG A 73 15.74 6.47 0.66
C ARG A 73 15.60 5.64 1.92
N GLN A 74 14.96 4.47 1.78
CA GLN A 74 14.61 3.60 2.90
C GLN A 74 15.34 2.26 2.84
N TYR A 75 15.76 1.73 4.01
CA TYR A 75 16.32 0.39 4.10
C TYR A 75 15.20 -0.65 4.10
N ARG A 76 15.26 -1.59 3.17
CA ARG A 76 14.29 -2.69 3.06
C ARG A 76 14.89 -3.99 3.54
N TYR A 77 14.53 -4.42 4.76
CA TYR A 77 15.05 -5.63 5.41
C TYR A 77 15.00 -6.90 4.54
N PRO A 78 13.93 -7.18 3.77
CA PRO A 78 13.88 -8.35 2.90
C PRO A 78 14.94 -8.36 1.78
N LEU A 79 15.45 -7.19 1.41
CA LEU A 79 16.46 -7.02 0.36
C LEU A 79 17.87 -6.83 0.95
N GLY A 80 17.96 -6.47 2.23
CA GLY A 80 19.22 -6.14 2.88
C GLY A 80 19.90 -4.89 2.31
N ASP A 81 19.14 -3.98 1.70
CA ASP A 81 19.68 -2.80 1.02
C ASP A 81 18.70 -1.61 1.11
N HIS A 82 19.21 -0.43 0.73
CA HIS A 82 18.43 0.78 0.61
C HIS A 82 17.88 0.95 -0.81
N LEU A 83 16.60 1.33 -0.90
CA LEU A 83 15.95 1.70 -2.15
C LEU A 83 15.54 3.16 -2.15
N TYR A 84 15.48 3.75 -3.34
CA TYR A 84 14.75 4.99 -3.56
C TYR A 84 13.31 4.66 -3.91
N GLU A 85 12.40 5.19 -3.12
CA GLU A 85 10.97 4.90 -3.22
C GLU A 85 10.17 6.19 -3.19
N LEU A 86 8.94 6.13 -3.69
CA LEU A 86 7.97 7.18 -3.45
C LEU A 86 7.56 7.16 -1.97
N PRO A 87 7.32 8.32 -1.33
CA PRO A 87 6.75 8.35 0.01
C PRO A 87 5.46 7.54 0.08
N ALA A 88 5.31 6.75 1.14
CA ALA A 88 4.22 5.81 1.26
C ALA A 88 3.99 5.39 2.71
N GLY A 89 2.75 5.18 3.11
CA GLY A 89 2.44 4.65 4.43
C GLY A 89 1.05 4.08 4.54
N LEU A 90 0.70 3.63 5.73
CA LEU A 90 -0.61 3.03 6.01
C LEU A 90 -1.68 4.13 6.23
N ILE A 91 -2.90 3.80 5.85
CA ILE A 91 -4.07 4.63 6.15
C ILE A 91 -4.55 4.26 7.55
N ASP A 92 -4.52 5.20 8.48
CA ASP A 92 -4.99 4.99 9.83
C ASP A 92 -6.52 4.92 9.91
N ALA A 93 -7.02 4.35 11.01
CA ALA A 93 -8.46 4.20 11.21
C ALA A 93 -9.16 5.58 11.22
N GLY A 94 -10.06 5.79 10.27
CA GLY A 94 -10.81 7.03 10.10
C GLY A 94 -10.15 8.07 9.20
N GLU A 95 -8.95 7.80 8.68
CA GLU A 95 -8.34 8.64 7.65
C GLU A 95 -8.91 8.36 6.25
N THR A 96 -8.85 9.36 5.41
CA THR A 96 -8.97 9.21 3.96
C THR A 96 -7.57 9.04 3.34
N PRO A 97 -7.45 8.49 2.12
CA PRO A 97 -6.15 8.42 1.43
C PRO A 97 -5.44 9.78 1.32
N ASP A 98 -6.20 10.86 1.09
CA ASP A 98 -5.64 12.21 0.98
C ASP A 98 -5.06 12.70 2.32
N ILE A 99 -5.74 12.43 3.44
CA ILE A 99 -5.28 12.79 4.79
C ILE A 99 -4.01 11.99 5.13
N ALA A 100 -4.02 10.68 4.91
CA ALA A 100 -2.86 9.83 5.13
C ALA A 100 -1.65 10.31 4.30
N ALA A 101 -1.86 10.67 3.02
CA ALA A 101 -0.78 11.17 2.18
C ALA A 101 -0.18 12.50 2.69
N ILE A 102 -1.00 13.41 3.20
CA ILE A 102 -0.52 14.68 3.80
C ILE A 102 0.31 14.40 5.05
N ARG A 103 -0.15 13.49 5.92
CA ARG A 103 0.55 13.08 7.14
C ARG A 103 1.90 12.42 6.81
N GLU A 104 1.90 11.38 5.97
CA GLU A 104 3.10 10.63 5.59
C GLU A 104 4.16 11.52 4.92
N MET A 105 3.75 12.44 4.04
CA MET A 105 4.68 13.41 3.45
C MET A 105 5.34 14.29 4.50
N LYS A 106 4.61 14.69 5.53
CA LYS A 106 5.16 15.48 6.62
C LYS A 106 6.13 14.65 7.48
N GLU A 107 5.75 13.42 7.83
CA GLU A 107 6.53 12.50 8.66
C GLU A 107 7.81 12.05 7.96
N GLU A 108 7.75 11.66 6.68
CA GLU A 108 8.89 11.12 5.94
C GLU A 108 9.83 12.17 5.35
N THR A 109 9.36 13.40 5.11
CA THR A 109 10.14 14.41 4.38
C THR A 109 10.20 15.78 5.04
N GLY A 110 9.32 16.07 5.99
CA GLY A 110 9.14 17.40 6.57
C GLY A 110 8.43 18.41 5.65
N LEU A 111 8.10 18.02 4.42
CA LEU A 111 7.47 18.91 3.43
C LEU A 111 5.97 19.07 3.66
N THR A 112 5.42 20.18 3.20
CA THR A 112 3.98 20.39 3.05
C THR A 112 3.52 19.78 1.74
N PHE A 113 2.39 19.05 1.75
CA PHE A 113 1.83 18.42 0.57
C PHE A 113 0.41 18.93 0.28
N GLU A 114 0.20 19.40 -0.94
CA GLU A 114 -1.08 19.84 -1.46
C GLU A 114 -1.59 18.82 -2.46
N VAL A 115 -2.67 18.11 -2.09
CA VAL A 115 -3.24 17.05 -2.93
C VAL A 115 -3.83 17.64 -4.20
N TYR A 116 -3.49 17.05 -5.34
CA TYR A 116 -4.14 17.36 -6.62
C TYR A 116 -5.49 16.66 -6.68
N ALA A 117 -6.55 17.45 -6.44
CA ALA A 117 -7.91 16.93 -6.35
C ALA A 117 -8.61 16.77 -7.71
N GLU A 118 -8.06 17.36 -8.76
CA GLU A 118 -8.61 17.28 -10.11
C GLU A 118 -8.17 16.00 -10.83
N GLY A 119 -8.83 15.66 -11.94
CA GLY A 119 -8.48 14.50 -12.77
C GLY A 119 -9.53 13.41 -12.76
N ASP A 120 -9.23 12.32 -13.46
CA ASP A 120 -10.14 11.17 -13.57
C ASP A 120 -10.16 10.36 -12.27
N GLU A 121 -11.37 10.04 -11.77
CA GLU A 121 -11.55 9.18 -10.60
C GLU A 121 -10.88 7.80 -10.73
N ALA A 122 -10.60 7.34 -11.95
CA ALA A 122 -9.88 6.10 -12.18
C ALA A 122 -8.49 6.08 -11.54
N TYR A 123 -7.82 7.24 -11.46
CA TYR A 123 -6.51 7.35 -10.80
C TYR A 123 -6.58 7.30 -9.28
N ARG A 124 -7.76 7.42 -8.70
CA ARG A 124 -8.00 7.33 -7.25
C ARG A 124 -8.41 5.94 -6.79
N ARG A 125 -8.55 4.99 -7.73
CA ARG A 125 -8.90 3.61 -7.39
C ARG A 125 -7.71 2.89 -6.78
N PRO A 126 -7.93 2.02 -5.78
CA PRO A 126 -6.87 1.20 -5.24
C PRO A 126 -6.22 0.30 -6.31
N PHE A 127 -4.91 0.15 -6.21
CA PHE A 127 -4.13 -0.81 -6.99
C PHE A 127 -3.42 -1.80 -6.08
N PHE A 128 -3.24 -3.03 -6.55
CA PHE A 128 -2.61 -4.09 -5.78
C PHE A 128 -1.09 -4.04 -5.90
N MET A 129 -0.38 -4.12 -4.76
CA MET A 129 1.07 -4.08 -4.70
C MET A 129 1.73 -5.36 -5.24
N GLY A 130 1.07 -6.51 -5.05
CA GLY A 130 1.61 -7.79 -5.49
C GLY A 130 0.51 -8.85 -5.53
N ALA A 131 -0.49 -8.69 -6.40
CA ALA A 131 -1.69 -9.53 -6.45
C ALA A 131 -1.44 -11.04 -6.62
N GLY A 132 -0.21 -11.44 -7.00
CA GLY A 132 0.20 -12.85 -7.08
C GLY A 132 0.51 -13.48 -5.71
N PHE A 133 0.75 -12.69 -4.64
CA PHE A 133 1.12 -13.23 -3.34
C PHE A 133 0.57 -12.45 -2.13
N THR A 134 -0.09 -11.32 -2.34
CA THR A 134 -0.74 -10.55 -1.26
C THR A 134 -2.04 -9.92 -1.76
N ASP A 135 -2.96 -9.66 -0.83
CA ASP A 135 -4.17 -8.88 -1.05
C ASP A 135 -3.98 -7.40 -0.71
N GLU A 136 -2.76 -6.98 -0.37
CA GLU A 136 -2.43 -5.60 -0.06
C GLU A 136 -2.63 -4.68 -1.28
N SER A 137 -3.27 -3.55 -1.05
CA SER A 137 -3.50 -2.52 -2.06
C SER A 137 -3.25 -1.13 -1.50
N CYS A 138 -2.91 -0.20 -2.39
CA CYS A 138 -2.68 1.20 -2.07
C CYS A 138 -3.50 2.11 -2.98
N ASN A 139 -3.79 3.32 -2.49
CA ASN A 139 -4.22 4.42 -3.36
C ASN A 139 -3.00 5.22 -3.82
N ALA A 140 -2.96 5.59 -5.08
CA ALA A 140 -2.04 6.61 -5.56
C ALA A 140 -2.61 8.00 -5.22
N VAL A 141 -1.79 8.84 -4.58
CA VAL A 141 -2.16 10.24 -4.29
C VAL A 141 -1.14 11.16 -4.97
N PHE A 142 -1.64 11.99 -5.87
CA PHE A 142 -0.84 12.93 -6.63
C PHE A 142 -0.95 14.32 -6.00
N GLY A 143 0.13 15.13 -6.06
CA GLY A 143 0.08 16.48 -5.53
C GLY A 143 1.41 17.21 -5.64
N TYR A 144 1.45 18.36 -4.99
CA TYR A 144 2.59 19.27 -5.00
C TYR A 144 3.22 19.35 -3.62
N ALA A 145 4.52 19.10 -3.57
CA ALA A 145 5.32 19.24 -2.35
C ALA A 145 6.01 20.62 -2.32
N SER A 146 6.05 21.26 -1.16
CA SER A 146 6.71 22.56 -0.95
C SER A 146 7.33 22.64 0.44
N GLY A 147 8.27 23.58 0.61
CA GLY A 147 8.97 23.81 1.87
C GLY A 147 10.41 23.30 1.84
N THR A 148 10.98 23.05 3.01
CA THR A 148 12.36 22.56 3.16
C THR A 148 12.35 21.18 3.79
N ILE A 149 13.13 20.26 3.23
CA ILE A 149 13.31 18.94 3.81
C ILE A 149 13.90 19.09 5.22
N SER A 150 13.22 18.54 6.21
CA SER A 150 13.66 18.48 7.60
C SER A 150 13.88 17.04 8.01
N ARG A 151 14.95 16.80 8.77
CA ARG A 151 15.23 15.50 9.41
C ARG A 151 14.73 15.45 10.84
N ASP A 152 14.28 16.56 11.39
CA ASP A 152 13.93 16.67 12.83
C ASP A 152 12.59 16.02 13.16
N GLU A 153 11.79 15.66 12.15
CA GLU A 153 10.47 15.03 12.28
C GLU A 153 10.40 13.65 11.61
N LEU A 154 11.56 13.11 11.17
CA LEU A 154 11.59 11.78 10.54
C LEU A 154 11.43 10.68 11.59
N GLU A 155 10.56 9.73 11.34
CA GLU A 155 10.54 8.48 12.10
C GLU A 155 11.81 7.66 11.79
N ASP A 156 12.40 7.05 12.85
CA ASP A 156 13.58 6.18 12.76
C ASP A 156 13.28 4.81 12.16
#